data_2e232bef3b93ecbb407c8c2203b74f4c
#
_entry.id   2e232bef3b93ecbb407c8c2203b74f4c
#
_cell.length_a   1.000
_cell.length_b   1.000
_cell.length_c   1.000
_cell.angle_alpha   90.00
_cell.angle_beta   90.00
_cell.angle_gamma   90.00
#
_symmetry.space_group_name_H-M   'P 1'
#
loop_
_entity.id
_entity.type
_entity.pdbx_description
1 polymer ?
#
loop_
_entity_poly.entity_id
_entity_poly.type
_entity_poly.pdbx_seq_one_letter_code
_entity_poly.pdbx_strand_id
1 'polypeptide(L)'
;MNTLICGSIAYDTIMVFPGRFKEHILPEKLHILNVAFLVPDMRREFGGCAGNIAYSLKMLGGDPLIMATVGEDYQPYEYRLDKLRLSQSHVRKVPGAFTAQAFITTDRDDNQITAFHPGAMNFSHQNHIADARDVGLGIVAPDGREGMTQQDRKSVV
;
A
#
# COMPACT_ATOMS: atom_id res chain seq x y z
N MET A 1 8.78 1.55 23.87
CA MET A 1 8.82 2.85 23.13
C MET A 1 8.24 2.61 21.75
N ASN A 2 7.14 3.27 21.44
CA ASN A 2 6.43 3.05 20.19
C ASN A 2 7.16 3.67 19.00
N THR A 3 7.13 2.99 17.85
CA THR A 3 7.60 3.52 16.57
C THR A 3 6.39 3.84 15.69
N LEU A 4 6.16 5.12 15.41
CA LEU A 4 5.11 5.57 14.51
C LEU A 4 5.55 5.37 13.06
N ILE A 5 4.73 4.69 12.26
CA ILE A 5 4.98 4.42 10.85
C ILE A 5 3.88 5.07 10.04
N CYS A 6 4.18 6.22 9.44
CA CYS A 6 3.31 6.93 8.52
C CYS A 6 3.56 6.40 7.11
N GLY A 7 2.52 5.91 6.43
CA GLY A 7 2.69 5.36 5.09
C GLY A 7 1.44 4.62 4.62
N SER A 8 1.53 4.04 3.43
CA SER A 8 0.41 3.35 2.80
C SER A 8 0.08 2.00 3.42
N ILE A 9 -1.21 1.69 3.42
CA ILE A 9 -1.77 0.34 3.45
C ILE A 9 -2.37 0.09 2.07
N ALA A 10 -2.05 -1.03 1.45
CA ALA A 10 -2.49 -1.34 0.10
C ALA A 10 -2.76 -2.84 -0.09
N TYR A 11 -3.46 -3.17 -1.15
CA TYR A 11 -3.55 -4.53 -1.66
C TYR A 11 -2.74 -4.64 -2.96
N ASP A 12 -2.03 -5.76 -3.12
CA ASP A 12 -1.34 -6.10 -4.35
C ASP A 12 -2.04 -7.29 -5.01
N THR A 13 -2.77 -7.03 -6.10
CA THR A 13 -3.40 -8.07 -6.91
C THR A 13 -2.42 -8.48 -8.00
N ILE A 14 -1.85 -9.67 -7.86
CA ILE A 14 -0.80 -10.20 -8.72
C ILE A 14 -1.39 -11.25 -9.65
N MET A 15 -1.22 -11.03 -10.95
CA MET A 15 -1.69 -11.88 -12.03
C MET A 15 -0.50 -12.38 -12.83
N VAL A 16 -0.47 -13.67 -13.15
CA VAL A 16 0.64 -14.28 -13.89
C VAL A 16 0.15 -14.62 -15.30
N PHE A 17 0.71 -13.93 -16.29
CA PHE A 17 0.49 -14.23 -17.69
C PHE A 17 1.47 -15.34 -18.14
N PRO A 18 0.99 -16.48 -18.64
CA PRO A 18 1.85 -17.63 -18.99
C PRO A 18 2.59 -17.48 -20.33
N GLY A 19 2.59 -16.31 -20.94
CA GLY A 19 3.29 -15.95 -22.17
C GLY A 19 4.33 -14.85 -21.94
N ARG A 20 4.67 -14.14 -23.01
CA ARG A 20 5.57 -12.99 -22.99
C ARG A 20 4.88 -11.78 -23.57
N PHE A 21 4.97 -10.64 -22.91
CA PHE A 21 4.33 -9.40 -23.40
C PHE A 21 4.82 -9.00 -24.77
N LYS A 22 6.12 -9.18 -25.08
CA LYS A 22 6.71 -8.87 -26.40
C LYS A 22 6.10 -9.65 -27.57
N GLU A 23 5.43 -10.78 -27.32
CA GLU A 23 4.75 -11.58 -28.33
C GLU A 23 3.35 -11.03 -28.66
N HIS A 24 2.80 -10.17 -27.78
CA HIS A 24 1.46 -9.59 -27.87
C HIS A 24 1.46 -8.08 -28.08
N ILE A 25 2.51 -7.39 -27.60
CA ILE A 25 2.65 -5.93 -27.75
C ILE A 25 3.58 -5.66 -28.92
N LEU A 26 2.98 -5.27 -30.07
CA LEU A 26 3.74 -5.00 -31.29
C LEU A 26 4.22 -3.55 -31.27
N PRO A 27 5.55 -3.29 -31.35
CA PRO A 27 6.09 -1.93 -31.26
C PRO A 27 5.53 -0.96 -32.29
N GLU A 28 5.28 -1.43 -33.51
CA GLU A 28 4.71 -0.64 -34.61
C GLU A 28 3.25 -0.28 -34.42
N LYS A 29 2.55 -0.92 -33.46
CA LYS A 29 1.12 -0.69 -33.16
C LYS A 29 0.88 -0.04 -31.80
N LEU A 30 1.91 0.49 -31.14
CA LEU A 30 1.78 1.13 -29.82
C LEU A 30 0.83 2.32 -29.81
N HIS A 31 0.65 2.99 -30.95
CA HIS A 31 -0.29 4.12 -31.09
C HIS A 31 -1.79 3.71 -31.05
N ILE A 32 -2.07 2.40 -31.19
CA ILE A 32 -3.43 1.82 -31.10
C ILE A 32 -3.32 0.54 -30.26
N LEU A 33 -2.86 0.68 -29.01
CA LEU A 33 -2.64 -0.47 -28.13
C LEU A 33 -3.98 -0.99 -27.61
N ASN A 34 -4.37 -2.19 -28.05
CA ASN A 34 -5.48 -2.94 -27.50
C ASN A 34 -5.00 -4.38 -27.28
N VAL A 35 -4.63 -4.69 -26.03
CA VAL A 35 -4.08 -5.99 -25.67
C VAL A 35 -4.88 -6.56 -24.52
N ALA A 36 -5.26 -7.83 -24.62
CA ALA A 36 -5.89 -8.60 -23.54
C ALA A 36 -5.00 -9.80 -23.20
N PHE A 37 -4.71 -9.97 -21.93
CA PHE A 37 -3.99 -11.12 -21.42
C PHE A 37 -4.93 -12.06 -20.69
N LEU A 38 -4.93 -13.34 -21.09
CA LEU A 38 -5.58 -14.37 -20.29
C LEU A 38 -4.63 -14.78 -19.16
N VAL A 39 -5.03 -14.48 -17.93
CA VAL A 39 -4.26 -14.78 -16.71
C VAL A 39 -5.01 -15.82 -15.90
N PRO A 40 -4.57 -17.09 -15.91
CA PRO A 40 -5.26 -18.16 -15.19
C PRO A 40 -5.06 -18.07 -13.67
N ASP A 41 -3.95 -17.48 -13.24
CA ASP A 41 -3.58 -17.39 -11.83
C ASP A 41 -3.61 -15.94 -11.35
N MET A 42 -4.34 -15.74 -10.24
CA MET A 42 -4.43 -14.45 -9.57
C MET A 42 -4.37 -14.67 -8.05
N ARG A 43 -3.59 -13.84 -7.37
CA ARG A 43 -3.57 -13.78 -5.91
C ARG A 43 -3.63 -12.34 -5.44
N ARG A 44 -4.18 -12.15 -4.26
CA ARG A 44 -4.23 -10.85 -3.58
C ARG A 44 -3.40 -10.91 -2.32
N GLU A 45 -2.42 -10.01 -2.23
CA GLU A 45 -1.48 -9.93 -1.12
C GLU A 45 -1.73 -8.64 -0.31
N PHE A 46 -1.34 -8.68 0.94
CA PHE A 46 -1.36 -7.51 1.81
C PHE A 46 -0.07 -6.73 1.62
N GLY A 47 -0.18 -5.54 1.06
CA GLY A 47 0.92 -4.65 0.71
C GLY A 47 0.84 -3.29 1.42
N GLY A 48 1.55 -2.33 0.85
CA GLY A 48 1.69 -0.99 1.40
C GLY A 48 2.88 -0.87 2.35
N CYS A 49 3.57 0.28 2.26
CA CYS A 49 4.84 0.46 2.97
C CYS A 49 4.67 0.43 4.49
N ALA A 50 3.64 1.11 5.03
CA ALA A 50 3.43 1.10 6.48
C ALA A 50 3.07 -0.29 7.00
N GLY A 51 2.23 -1.02 6.28
CA GLY A 51 1.85 -2.39 6.66
C GLY A 51 3.06 -3.33 6.70
N ASN A 52 3.92 -3.28 5.69
CA ASN A 52 5.10 -4.14 5.59
C ASN A 52 6.18 -3.78 6.63
N ILE A 53 6.43 -2.49 6.86
CA ILE A 53 7.38 -2.04 7.89
C ILE A 53 6.88 -2.43 9.27
N ALA A 54 5.59 -2.22 9.57
CA ALA A 54 4.99 -2.57 10.85
C ALA A 54 5.06 -4.08 11.11
N TYR A 55 4.77 -4.89 10.09
CA TYR A 55 4.93 -6.35 10.18
C TYR A 55 6.37 -6.74 10.52
N SER A 56 7.34 -6.21 9.77
CA SER A 56 8.76 -6.53 9.98
C SER A 56 9.24 -6.10 11.37
N LEU A 57 8.87 -4.89 11.80
CA LEU A 57 9.23 -4.39 13.14
C LEU A 57 8.61 -5.24 14.25
N LYS A 58 7.36 -5.67 14.07
CA LYS A 58 6.68 -6.56 15.02
C LYS A 58 7.37 -7.91 15.14
N MET A 59 7.81 -8.49 14.03
CA MET A 59 8.55 -9.76 14.00
C MET A 59 9.92 -9.63 14.70
N LEU A 60 10.52 -8.45 14.69
CA LEU A 60 11.76 -8.13 15.40
C LEU A 60 11.54 -7.77 16.89
N GLY A 61 10.31 -7.86 17.39
CA GLY A 61 9.98 -7.58 18.81
C GLY A 61 9.75 -6.11 19.14
N GLY A 62 9.62 -5.23 18.13
CA GLY A 62 9.29 -3.84 18.33
C GLY A 62 7.78 -3.58 18.48
N ASP A 63 7.44 -2.33 18.79
CA ASP A 63 6.07 -1.84 19.00
C ASP A 63 5.67 -0.82 17.93
N PRO A 64 5.24 -1.28 16.73
CA PRO A 64 4.81 -0.38 15.65
C PRO A 64 3.41 0.19 15.91
N LEU A 65 3.24 1.48 15.61
CA LEU A 65 1.96 2.16 15.45
C LEU A 65 1.80 2.57 13.98
N ILE A 66 0.77 2.04 13.32
CA ILE A 66 0.51 2.36 11.91
C ILE A 66 -0.36 3.62 11.84
N MET A 67 0.11 4.63 11.10
CA MET A 67 -0.68 5.80 10.73
C MET A 67 -0.89 5.77 9.22
N ALA A 68 -2.11 5.44 8.79
CA ALA A 68 -2.46 5.24 7.39
C ALA A 68 -3.93 5.61 7.13
N THR A 69 -4.29 5.72 5.85
CA THR A 69 -5.68 5.84 5.41
C THR A 69 -6.09 4.61 4.59
N VAL A 70 -7.32 4.16 4.79
CA VAL A 70 -7.89 2.95 4.15
C VAL A 70 -9.32 3.23 3.70
N GLY A 71 -9.80 2.43 2.75
CA GLY A 71 -11.15 2.55 2.21
C GLY A 71 -12.16 1.59 2.86
N GLU A 72 -13.32 1.47 2.21
CA GLU A 72 -14.44 0.64 2.69
C GLU A 72 -14.14 -0.86 2.61
N ASP A 73 -13.22 -1.25 1.74
CA ASP A 73 -12.77 -2.63 1.52
C ASP A 73 -11.66 -3.10 2.47
N TYR A 74 -11.42 -2.36 3.55
CA TYR A 74 -10.32 -2.60 4.49
C TYR A 74 -10.47 -3.86 5.35
N GLN A 75 -11.67 -4.38 5.55
CA GLN A 75 -11.96 -5.46 6.51
C GLN A 75 -10.99 -6.66 6.48
N PRO A 76 -10.57 -7.20 5.32
CA PRO A 76 -9.62 -8.32 5.31
C PRO A 76 -8.25 -7.93 5.88
N TYR A 77 -7.81 -6.69 5.64
CA TYR A 77 -6.56 -6.17 6.18
C TYR A 77 -6.65 -5.91 7.69
N GLU A 78 -7.78 -5.35 8.15
CA GLU A 78 -8.10 -5.17 9.57
C GLU A 78 -7.95 -6.48 10.34
N TYR A 79 -8.57 -7.55 9.84
CA TYR A 79 -8.46 -8.89 10.42
C TYR A 79 -7.02 -9.42 10.48
N ARG A 80 -6.20 -9.15 9.44
CA ARG A 80 -4.78 -9.51 9.44
C ARG A 80 -4.01 -8.76 10.54
N LEU A 81 -4.23 -7.45 10.67
CA LEU A 81 -3.55 -6.64 11.68
C LEU A 81 -3.94 -7.08 13.10
N ASP A 82 -5.20 -7.43 13.32
CA ASP A 82 -5.67 -7.98 14.61
C ASP A 82 -4.97 -9.30 14.96
N LYS A 83 -4.85 -10.22 14.02
CA LYS A 83 -4.10 -11.47 14.21
C LYS A 83 -2.63 -11.24 14.58
N LEU A 84 -2.03 -10.21 14.02
CA LEU A 84 -0.65 -9.81 14.29
C LEU A 84 -0.53 -8.98 15.58
N ARG A 85 -1.66 -8.65 16.24
CA ARG A 85 -1.73 -7.76 17.40
C ARG A 85 -1.08 -6.41 17.13
N LEU A 86 -1.35 -5.85 15.95
CA LEU A 86 -0.93 -4.53 15.53
C LEU A 86 -2.03 -3.52 15.82
N SER A 87 -1.68 -2.41 16.47
CA SER A 87 -2.63 -1.35 16.79
C SER A 87 -3.13 -0.66 15.51
N GLN A 88 -4.43 -0.42 15.45
CA GLN A 88 -5.10 0.27 14.36
C GLN A 88 -5.63 1.65 14.79
N SER A 89 -5.21 2.15 15.96
CA SER A 89 -5.71 3.40 16.55
C SER A 89 -5.52 4.64 15.67
N HIS A 90 -4.55 4.61 14.76
CA HIS A 90 -4.24 5.69 13.83
C HIS A 90 -4.49 5.30 12.35
N VAL A 91 -5.24 4.22 12.11
CA VAL A 91 -5.72 3.85 10.78
C VAL A 91 -7.09 4.48 10.56
N ARG A 92 -7.16 5.43 9.63
CA ARG A 92 -8.38 6.19 9.32
C ARG A 92 -9.10 5.59 8.12
N LYS A 93 -10.40 5.26 8.29
CA LYS A 93 -11.27 4.87 7.17
C LYS A 93 -11.80 6.13 6.46
N VAL A 94 -11.69 6.14 5.14
CA VAL A 94 -12.17 7.22 4.26
C VAL A 94 -13.45 6.74 3.57
N PRO A 95 -14.60 7.33 3.88
CA PRO A 95 -15.87 6.96 3.25
C PRO A 95 -15.85 7.18 1.73
N GLY A 96 -16.47 6.26 0.99
CA GLY A 96 -16.57 6.35 -0.47
C GLY A 96 -15.26 6.08 -1.22
N ALA A 97 -14.19 5.72 -0.54
CA ALA A 97 -12.92 5.37 -1.15
C ALA A 97 -12.63 3.87 -1.05
N PHE A 98 -11.84 3.34 -1.98
CA PHE A 98 -11.19 2.04 -1.82
C PHE A 98 -9.82 2.22 -1.15
N THR A 99 -9.35 1.19 -0.47
CA THR A 99 -7.96 1.10 -0.03
C THR A 99 -7.05 1.10 -1.25
N ALA A 100 -5.85 1.64 -1.15
CA ALA A 100 -4.89 1.65 -2.26
C ALA A 100 -4.68 0.24 -2.82
N GLN A 101 -4.60 0.13 -4.14
CA GLN A 101 -4.46 -1.16 -4.83
C GLN A 101 -3.47 -1.07 -5.99
N ALA A 102 -2.58 -2.05 -6.07
CA ALA A 102 -1.77 -2.31 -7.25
C ALA A 102 -2.32 -3.54 -7.98
N PHE A 103 -2.60 -3.38 -9.28
CA PHE A 103 -2.96 -4.48 -10.19
C PHE A 103 -1.72 -4.78 -11.03
N ILE A 104 -1.07 -5.89 -10.73
CA ILE A 104 0.25 -6.23 -11.24
C ILE A 104 0.10 -7.45 -12.15
N THR A 105 0.45 -7.31 -13.42
CA THR A 105 0.53 -8.44 -14.34
C THR A 105 2.01 -8.68 -14.67
N THR A 106 2.49 -9.90 -14.45
CA THR A 106 3.84 -10.34 -14.78
C THR A 106 3.83 -11.32 -15.93
N ASP A 107 4.92 -11.39 -16.70
CA ASP A 107 5.11 -12.35 -17.77
C ASP A 107 6.24 -13.36 -17.46
N ARG A 108 6.56 -14.26 -18.41
CA ARG A 108 7.62 -15.25 -18.24
C ARG A 108 9.05 -14.69 -18.26
N ASP A 109 9.25 -13.49 -18.75
CA ASP A 109 10.54 -12.81 -18.80
C ASP A 109 10.69 -11.82 -17.62
N ASP A 110 9.85 -11.97 -16.55
CA ASP A 110 9.79 -11.09 -15.37
C ASP A 110 9.48 -9.62 -15.69
N ASN A 111 8.90 -9.33 -16.87
CA ASN A 111 8.36 -8.01 -17.15
C ASN A 111 7.07 -7.80 -16.38
N GLN A 112 6.79 -6.54 -16.04
CA GLN A 112 5.65 -6.18 -15.23
C GLN A 112 4.88 -5.00 -15.85
N ILE A 113 3.57 -5.13 -15.89
CA ILE A 113 2.64 -4.03 -16.19
C ILE A 113 1.81 -3.80 -14.92
N THR A 114 1.84 -2.59 -14.39
CA THR A 114 1.14 -2.24 -13.15
C THR A 114 0.19 -1.08 -13.38
N ALA A 115 -1.06 -1.26 -12.96
CA ALA A 115 -2.01 -0.18 -12.76
C ALA A 115 -2.15 0.06 -11.24
N PHE A 116 -1.87 1.29 -10.79
CA PHE A 116 -1.95 1.65 -9.38
C PHE A 116 -3.12 2.60 -9.14
N HIS A 117 -4.01 2.19 -8.23
CA HIS A 117 -5.11 3.00 -7.74
C HIS A 117 -4.81 3.48 -6.32
N PRO A 118 -4.52 4.78 -6.09
CA PRO A 118 -4.16 5.28 -4.77
C PRO A 118 -5.32 5.30 -3.78
N GLY A 119 -6.57 5.46 -4.24
CA GLY A 119 -7.75 5.44 -3.39
C GLY A 119 -7.63 6.31 -2.14
N ALA A 120 -7.89 5.72 -0.97
CA ALA A 120 -7.84 6.39 0.32
C ALA A 120 -6.46 6.98 0.66
N MET A 121 -5.37 6.48 0.06
CA MET A 121 -4.02 7.01 0.25
C MET A 121 -3.91 8.51 -0.10
N ASN A 122 -4.73 9.01 -1.04
CA ASN A 122 -4.78 10.43 -1.38
C ASN A 122 -5.26 11.33 -0.23
N PHE A 123 -5.86 10.75 0.81
CA PHE A 123 -6.37 11.46 1.98
C PHE A 123 -5.45 11.35 3.21
N SER A 124 -4.23 10.87 3.04
CA SER A 124 -3.28 10.66 4.14
C SER A 124 -2.95 11.95 4.91
N HIS A 125 -3.10 13.12 4.29
CA HIS A 125 -2.98 14.43 4.95
C HIS A 125 -4.01 14.70 6.05
N GLN A 126 -5.08 13.90 6.13
CA GLN A 126 -6.07 13.99 7.22
C GLN A 126 -5.57 13.34 8.51
N ASN A 127 -4.48 12.60 8.48
CA ASN A 127 -3.80 12.07 9.66
C ASN A 127 -2.76 13.05 10.15
N HIS A 128 -2.70 13.25 11.46
CA HIS A 128 -1.75 14.18 12.07
C HIS A 128 -0.84 13.43 13.07
N ILE A 129 0.46 13.61 12.94
CA ILE A 129 1.45 13.00 13.86
C ILE A 129 1.18 13.39 15.32
N ALA A 130 0.67 14.61 15.55
CA ALA A 130 0.33 15.10 16.88
C ALA A 130 -0.77 14.30 17.58
N ASP A 131 -1.55 13.49 16.84
CA ASP A 131 -2.58 12.61 17.41
C ASP A 131 -1.96 11.34 18.04
N ALA A 132 -0.72 10.99 17.66
CA ALA A 132 0.01 9.87 18.23
C ALA A 132 0.82 10.30 19.45
N ARG A 133 0.64 9.58 20.56
CA ARG A 133 1.35 9.84 21.82
C ARG A 133 2.33 8.73 22.13
N ASP A 134 3.31 9.03 23.02
CA ASP A 134 4.31 8.08 23.47
C ASP A 134 5.15 7.49 22.32
N VAL A 135 5.40 8.30 21.30
CA VAL A 135 6.21 7.96 20.14
C VAL A 135 7.67 8.37 20.40
N GLY A 136 8.58 7.42 20.25
CA GLY A 136 10.00 7.70 20.39
C GLY A 136 10.74 7.75 19.05
N LEU A 137 10.16 7.16 18.00
CA LEU A 137 10.70 7.18 16.65
C LEU A 137 9.56 7.30 15.66
N GLY A 138 9.73 8.14 14.64
CA GLY A 138 8.84 8.27 13.49
C GLY A 138 9.51 7.78 12.20
N ILE A 139 8.77 7.04 11.39
CA ILE A 139 9.17 6.65 10.04
C ILE A 139 8.13 7.21 9.07
N VAL A 140 8.57 8.01 8.11
CA VAL A 140 7.72 8.48 6.99
C VAL A 140 8.07 7.65 5.76
N ALA A 141 7.13 6.83 5.35
CA ALA A 141 7.24 5.93 4.21
C ALA A 141 6.33 6.43 3.05
N PRO A 142 6.48 5.90 1.82
CA PRO A 142 5.64 6.28 0.69
C PRO A 142 4.15 6.26 0.98
N ASP A 143 3.49 7.40 0.71
CA ASP A 143 2.08 7.66 0.95
C ASP A 143 1.58 8.76 0.00
N GLY A 144 0.36 9.30 0.20
CA GLY A 144 -0.12 10.48 -0.51
C GLY A 144 0.82 11.67 -0.34
N ARG A 145 1.08 12.38 -1.43
CA ARG A 145 2.08 13.47 -1.48
C ARG A 145 1.89 14.52 -0.38
N GLU A 146 0.65 14.95 -0.17
CA GLU A 146 0.33 15.98 0.83
C GLU A 146 0.58 15.47 2.26
N GLY A 147 0.20 14.20 2.51
CA GLY A 147 0.45 13.54 3.79
C GLY A 147 1.93 13.43 4.11
N MET A 148 2.73 12.92 3.19
CA MET A 148 4.18 12.82 3.38
C MET A 148 4.82 14.18 3.68
N THR A 149 4.47 15.23 2.91
CA THR A 149 5.00 16.57 3.12
C THR A 149 4.63 17.15 4.49
N GLN A 150 3.40 16.90 4.94
CA GLN A 150 2.92 17.36 6.25
C GLN A 150 3.60 16.61 7.41
N GLN A 151 3.80 15.31 7.25
CA GLN A 151 4.39 14.45 8.27
C GLN A 151 5.89 14.72 8.41
N ASP A 152 6.61 14.89 7.31
CA ASP A 152 8.03 15.24 7.30
C ASP A 152 8.29 16.58 8.02
N ARG A 153 7.52 17.63 7.71
CA ARG A 153 7.67 18.96 8.32
C ARG A 153 7.41 18.98 9.83
N LYS A 154 6.61 18.05 10.34
CA LYS A 154 6.25 17.98 11.78
C LYS A 154 7.15 17.02 12.57
N SER A 155 7.97 16.24 11.91
CA SER A 155 8.93 15.32 12.57
C SER A 155 10.22 16.03 13.01
N VAL A 156 10.39 17.30 12.63
CA VAL A 156 11.52 18.14 13.06
C VAL A 156 11.07 19.06 14.19
N VAL A 157 10.99 18.50 15.40
CA VAL A 157 10.91 19.27 16.64
C VAL A 157 11.92 18.72 17.63
#